data_86713ba467311808339fffba1f656874
#
_entry.id   86713ba467311808339fffba1f656874
#
_cell.length_a   1.000
_cell.length_b   1.000
_cell.length_c   1.000
_cell.angle_alpha   90.00
_cell.angle_beta   90.00
_cell.angle_gamma   90.00
#
_symmetry.space_group_name_H-M   'P 1'
#
loop_
_entity.id
_entity.type
_entity.pdbx_description
1 polymer ?
#
loop_
_entity_poly.entity_id
_entity_poly.type
_entity_poly.pdbx_seq_one_letter_code
_entity_poly.pdbx_strand_id
1 'polypeptide(L)'
;MARISGIDLPNTKRVEIGLTYIYGVGRQVSNDILLKAKIDKNVRVRDLDDDQVNKIRTIIETEYQVEGDLRREVSLNIKRLMDLGNYRGLRHRKHMPVRGQRTKTNARTRKGPRRLAVSKNK
;
A
#
# COMPACT_ATOMS: atom_id res chain seq x y z
N MET A 1 -16.32 15.46 0.17
CA MET A 1 -15.06 14.71 0.36
C MET A 1 -14.97 13.60 -0.67
N ALA A 2 -13.89 13.57 -1.45
CA ALA A 2 -13.75 12.54 -2.50
C ALA A 2 -13.43 11.18 -1.85
N ARG A 3 -14.20 10.16 -2.22
CA ARG A 3 -14.00 8.80 -1.74
C ARG A 3 -13.79 7.88 -2.94
N ILE A 4 -12.64 7.22 -2.99
CA ILE A 4 -12.25 6.33 -4.09
C ILE A 4 -11.78 5.01 -3.50
N SER A 5 -12.28 3.90 -4.02
CA SER A 5 -11.93 2.54 -3.55
C SER A 5 -12.11 2.35 -2.04
N GLY A 6 -13.11 3.03 -1.47
CA GLY A 6 -13.41 2.97 -0.04
C GLY A 6 -12.54 3.85 0.84
N ILE A 7 -11.64 4.64 0.25
CA ILE A 7 -10.72 5.51 0.99
C ILE A 7 -11.13 6.98 0.80
N ASP A 8 -11.25 7.70 1.89
CA ASP A 8 -11.49 9.15 1.89
C ASP A 8 -10.17 9.87 1.62
N LEU A 9 -10.12 10.63 0.54
CA LEU A 9 -8.93 11.38 0.16
C LEU A 9 -8.84 12.67 0.98
N PRO A 10 -7.61 13.09 1.39
CA PRO A 10 -7.46 14.33 2.14
C PRO A 10 -7.74 15.54 1.26
N ASN A 11 -8.67 16.41 1.69
CA ASN A 11 -9.13 17.56 0.91
C ASN A 11 -8.06 18.62 0.68
N THR A 12 -7.12 18.74 1.62
CA THR A 12 -6.09 19.80 1.59
C THR A 12 -4.89 19.45 0.73
N LYS A 13 -4.75 18.21 0.33
CA LYS A 13 -3.62 17.74 -0.47
C LYS A 13 -3.90 17.90 -1.97
N ARG A 14 -2.83 18.04 -2.77
CA ARG A 14 -2.96 17.95 -4.21
C ARG A 14 -3.46 16.57 -4.60
N VAL A 15 -4.18 16.46 -5.70
CA VAL A 15 -4.74 15.18 -6.13
C VAL A 15 -3.65 14.12 -6.38
N GLU A 16 -2.48 14.54 -6.86
CA GLU A 16 -1.32 13.66 -7.02
C GLU A 16 -0.95 12.95 -5.70
N ILE A 17 -0.90 13.70 -4.63
CA ILE A 17 -0.55 13.17 -3.31
C ILE A 17 -1.74 12.47 -2.66
N GLY A 18 -2.94 13.00 -2.83
CA GLY A 18 -4.15 12.40 -2.28
C GLY A 18 -4.38 10.97 -2.77
N LEU A 19 -4.14 10.71 -4.05
CA LEU A 19 -4.31 9.37 -4.60
C LEU A 19 -3.35 8.34 -4.00
N THR A 20 -2.19 8.76 -3.51
CA THR A 20 -1.22 7.84 -2.87
C THR A 20 -1.71 7.28 -1.54
N TYR A 21 -2.80 7.80 -0.98
CA TYR A 21 -3.42 7.25 0.23
C TYR A 21 -4.14 5.92 -0.04
N ILE A 22 -4.39 5.60 -1.31
CA ILE A 22 -4.97 4.33 -1.70
C ILE A 22 -3.87 3.26 -1.71
N TYR A 23 -4.10 2.14 -1.04
CA TYR A 23 -3.14 1.03 -1.04
C TYR A 23 -2.97 0.48 -2.46
N GLY A 24 -1.75 0.46 -2.94
CA GLY A 24 -1.43 0.04 -4.31
C GLY A 24 -1.22 1.18 -5.29
N VAL A 25 -1.45 2.43 -4.88
CA VAL A 25 -1.21 3.61 -5.70
C VAL A 25 -0.03 4.38 -5.12
N GLY A 26 1.08 4.38 -5.83
CA GLY A 26 2.23 5.21 -5.53
C GLY A 26 2.20 6.49 -6.35
N ARG A 27 3.23 7.31 -6.23
CA ARG A 27 3.29 8.59 -6.92
C ARG A 27 3.27 8.43 -8.45
N GLN A 28 3.99 7.45 -8.98
CA GLN A 28 4.04 7.20 -10.42
C GLN A 28 2.68 6.76 -10.97
N VAL A 29 2.03 5.81 -10.29
CA VAL A 29 0.69 5.35 -10.68
C VAL A 29 -0.32 6.50 -10.58
N SER A 30 -0.22 7.33 -9.56
CA SER A 30 -1.05 8.52 -9.41
C SER A 30 -0.91 9.45 -10.61
N ASN A 31 0.31 9.74 -11.03
CA ASN A 31 0.58 10.58 -12.20
C ASN A 31 0.02 9.97 -13.48
N ASP A 32 0.17 8.66 -13.67
CA ASP A 32 -0.36 7.96 -14.84
C ASP A 32 -1.89 8.02 -14.90
N ILE A 33 -2.55 7.85 -13.75
CA ILE A 33 -4.01 7.95 -13.66
C ILE A 33 -4.48 9.35 -14.04
N LEU A 34 -3.83 10.37 -13.50
CA LEU A 34 -4.19 11.77 -13.76
C LEU A 34 -3.95 12.14 -15.22
N LEU A 35 -2.89 11.63 -15.82
CA LEU A 35 -2.60 11.87 -17.23
C LEU A 35 -3.70 11.26 -18.12
N LYS A 36 -4.13 10.05 -17.82
CA LYS A 36 -5.22 9.37 -18.55
C LYS A 36 -6.57 10.06 -18.37
N ALA A 37 -6.82 10.59 -17.18
CA ALA A 37 -8.04 11.33 -16.86
C ALA A 37 -8.01 12.77 -17.37
N LYS A 38 -6.86 13.23 -17.85
CA LYS A 38 -6.64 14.63 -18.29
C LYS A 38 -6.93 15.64 -17.18
N ILE A 39 -6.48 15.34 -15.97
CA ILE A 39 -6.62 16.19 -14.79
C ILE A 39 -5.24 16.72 -14.41
N ASP A 40 -5.16 18.02 -14.09
CA ASP A 40 -3.92 18.62 -13.60
C ASP A 40 -3.59 18.05 -12.21
N LYS A 41 -2.36 17.56 -12.04
CA LYS A 41 -1.86 16.99 -10.79
C LYS A 41 -1.80 18.00 -9.64
N ASN A 42 -1.77 19.29 -9.95
CA ASN A 42 -1.67 20.34 -8.94
C ASN A 42 -3.02 20.76 -8.35
N VAL A 43 -4.12 20.27 -8.90
CA VAL A 43 -5.45 20.54 -8.37
C VAL A 43 -5.60 19.89 -7.00
N ARG A 44 -6.21 20.63 -6.06
CA ARG A 44 -6.49 20.09 -4.72
C ARG A 44 -7.66 19.11 -4.80
N VAL A 45 -7.64 18.11 -3.92
CA VAL A 45 -8.71 17.10 -3.89
C VAL A 45 -10.08 17.73 -3.71
N ARG A 46 -10.18 18.79 -2.88
CA ARG A 46 -11.43 19.50 -2.63
C ARG A 46 -12.00 20.21 -3.87
N ASP A 47 -11.13 20.51 -4.85
CA ASP A 47 -11.52 21.26 -6.05
C ASP A 47 -11.91 20.33 -7.21
N LEU A 48 -11.92 19.02 -7.00
CA LEU A 48 -12.30 18.05 -8.01
C LEU A 48 -13.82 18.01 -8.19
N ASP A 49 -14.26 18.01 -9.46
CA ASP A 49 -15.66 17.82 -9.81
C ASP A 49 -16.05 16.34 -9.67
N ASP A 50 -17.34 16.08 -9.54
CA ASP A 50 -17.85 14.70 -9.50
C ASP A 50 -17.48 13.91 -10.76
N ASP A 51 -17.51 14.55 -11.93
CA ASP A 51 -17.10 13.92 -13.19
C ASP A 51 -15.63 13.53 -13.18
N GLN A 52 -14.75 14.38 -12.64
CA GLN A 52 -13.33 14.08 -12.51
C GLN A 52 -13.08 12.92 -11.55
N VAL A 53 -13.77 12.92 -10.42
CA VAL A 53 -13.70 11.83 -9.44
C VAL A 53 -14.16 10.50 -10.08
N ASN A 54 -15.24 10.54 -10.85
CA ASN A 54 -15.75 9.35 -11.54
C ASN A 54 -14.79 8.84 -12.61
N LYS A 55 -14.11 9.72 -13.34
CA LYS A 55 -13.07 9.33 -14.30
C LYS A 55 -11.92 8.60 -13.60
N ILE A 56 -11.44 9.16 -12.50
CA ILE A 56 -10.36 8.55 -11.71
C ILE A 56 -10.80 7.18 -11.21
N ARG A 57 -12.01 7.09 -10.66
CA ARG A 57 -12.57 5.84 -10.14
C ARG A 57 -12.66 4.77 -11.24
N THR A 58 -13.15 5.13 -12.40
CA THR A 58 -13.28 4.22 -13.54
C THR A 58 -11.92 3.69 -13.99
N ILE A 59 -10.92 4.56 -14.10
CA ILE A 59 -9.56 4.17 -14.49
C ILE A 59 -8.96 3.19 -13.49
N ILE A 60 -9.12 3.46 -12.19
CA ILE A 60 -8.59 2.59 -11.14
C ILE A 60 -9.27 1.22 -11.20
N GLU A 61 -10.59 1.19 -11.35
CA GLU A 61 -11.36 -0.06 -11.37
C GLU A 61 -11.04 -0.93 -12.59
N THR A 62 -10.76 -0.31 -13.74
CA THR A 62 -10.53 -1.06 -14.99
C THR A 62 -9.08 -1.46 -15.21
N GLU A 63 -8.11 -0.68 -14.75
CA GLU A 63 -6.69 -0.88 -15.10
C GLU A 63 -5.81 -1.28 -13.93
N TYR A 64 -6.24 -1.05 -12.70
CA TYR A 64 -5.40 -1.26 -11.52
C TYR A 64 -6.11 -2.15 -10.50
N GLN A 65 -5.30 -2.87 -9.75
CA GLN A 65 -5.76 -3.64 -8.60
C GLN A 65 -5.27 -2.94 -7.34
N VAL A 66 -6.19 -2.51 -6.48
CA VAL A 66 -5.88 -1.69 -5.32
C VAL A 66 -6.67 -2.17 -4.09
N GLU A 67 -6.31 -1.67 -2.93
CA GLU A 67 -6.97 -1.89 -1.64
C GLU A 67 -7.25 -3.37 -1.35
N GLY A 68 -8.50 -3.73 -1.05
CA GLY A 68 -8.86 -5.08 -0.63
C GLY A 68 -8.44 -6.17 -1.60
N ASP A 69 -8.60 -5.96 -2.89
CA ASP A 69 -8.22 -6.94 -3.91
C ASP A 69 -6.70 -7.14 -3.95
N LEU A 70 -5.93 -6.05 -3.88
CA LEU A 70 -4.47 -6.14 -3.84
C LEU A 70 -3.99 -6.80 -2.54
N ARG A 71 -4.58 -6.44 -1.40
CA ARG A 71 -4.24 -7.06 -0.12
C ARG A 71 -4.50 -8.56 -0.14
N ARG A 72 -5.62 -8.97 -0.73
CA ARG A 72 -5.95 -10.39 -0.89
C ARG A 72 -4.93 -11.10 -1.76
N GLU A 73 -4.56 -10.51 -2.89
CA GLU A 73 -3.57 -11.08 -3.79
C GLU A 73 -2.22 -11.28 -3.10
N VAL A 74 -1.72 -10.26 -2.41
CA VAL A 74 -0.46 -10.33 -1.67
C VAL A 74 -0.54 -11.42 -0.60
N SER A 75 -1.62 -11.48 0.15
CA SER A 75 -1.82 -12.50 1.19
C SER A 75 -1.86 -13.91 0.61
N LEU A 76 -2.52 -14.09 -0.53
CA LEU A 76 -2.58 -15.39 -1.22
C LEU A 76 -1.22 -15.81 -1.75
N ASN A 77 -0.44 -14.86 -2.28
CA ASN A 77 0.91 -15.15 -2.77
C ASN A 77 1.83 -15.59 -1.64
N ILE A 78 1.76 -14.93 -0.49
CA ILE A 78 2.53 -15.31 0.69
C ILE A 78 2.08 -16.68 1.20
N LYS A 79 0.78 -16.93 1.28
CA LYS A 79 0.23 -18.21 1.69
C LYS A 79 0.70 -19.33 0.76
N ARG A 80 0.71 -19.10 -0.54
CA ARG A 80 1.21 -20.08 -1.52
C ARG A 80 2.65 -20.46 -1.25
N LEU A 81 3.52 -19.48 -0.96
CA LEU A 81 4.91 -19.74 -0.62
C LEU A 81 5.04 -20.56 0.65
N MET A 82 4.23 -20.24 1.67
CA MET A 82 4.21 -20.99 2.93
C MET A 82 3.75 -22.45 2.73
N ASP A 83 2.72 -22.65 1.92
CA ASP A 83 2.17 -23.98 1.64
C ASP A 83 3.15 -24.84 0.82
N LEU A 84 3.90 -24.21 -0.10
CA LEU A 84 4.94 -24.92 -0.86
C LEU A 84 6.13 -25.34 0.01
N GLY A 85 6.32 -24.70 1.16
CA GLY A 85 7.41 -25.01 2.07
C GLY A 85 8.80 -24.68 1.53
N ASN A 86 8.92 -23.81 0.53
CA ASN A 86 10.21 -23.38 0.02
C ASN A 86 10.91 -22.44 1.01
N TYR A 87 12.16 -22.03 0.71
CA TYR A 87 12.93 -21.17 1.61
C TYR A 87 12.21 -19.85 1.92
N ARG A 88 11.67 -19.18 0.90
CA ARG A 88 10.93 -17.95 1.08
C ARG A 88 9.70 -18.14 1.97
N GLY A 89 8.96 -19.21 1.76
CA GLY A 89 7.79 -19.54 2.57
C GLY A 89 8.15 -19.84 4.02
N LEU A 90 9.25 -20.53 4.27
CA LEU A 90 9.72 -20.78 5.64
C LEU A 90 10.10 -19.47 6.34
N ARG A 91 10.70 -18.53 5.62
CA ARG A 91 11.01 -17.22 6.17
C ARG A 91 9.74 -16.45 6.55
N HIS A 92 8.70 -16.51 5.73
CA HIS A 92 7.41 -15.91 6.06
C HIS A 92 6.78 -16.53 7.31
N ARG A 93 6.85 -17.85 7.43
CA ARG A 93 6.33 -18.57 8.62
C ARG A 93 7.03 -18.14 9.91
N LYS A 94 8.33 -17.90 9.83
CA LYS A 94 9.17 -17.54 10.98
C LYS A 94 9.21 -16.03 11.23
N HIS A 95 8.53 -15.24 10.42
CA HIS A 95 8.58 -13.76 10.48
C HIS A 95 10.01 -13.22 10.38
N MET A 96 10.80 -13.82 9.48
CA MET A 96 12.18 -13.44 9.23
C MET A 96 12.31 -12.75 7.87
N PRO A 97 13.39 -11.96 7.64
CA PRO A 97 13.63 -11.37 6.33
C PRO A 97 13.73 -12.41 5.23
N VAL A 98 13.13 -12.13 4.08
CA VAL A 98 12.96 -13.09 2.99
C VAL A 98 14.07 -12.99 1.93
N ARG A 99 14.72 -11.83 1.85
CA ARG A 99 15.69 -11.51 0.78
C ARG A 99 17.14 -11.66 1.20
N GLY A 100 17.44 -12.55 2.11
CA GLY A 100 18.81 -12.82 2.54
C GLY A 100 19.46 -11.75 3.40
N GLN A 101 18.66 -10.86 3.99
CA GLN A 101 19.17 -9.81 4.83
C GLN A 101 19.76 -10.38 6.13
N ARG A 102 20.70 -9.63 6.68
CA ARG A 102 21.35 -9.97 7.93
C ARG A 102 20.36 -9.94 9.09
N THR A 103 20.34 -10.99 9.90
CA THR A 103 19.41 -11.11 11.04
C THR A 103 20.06 -10.95 12.40
N LYS A 104 21.40 -10.98 12.44
CA LYS A 104 22.16 -10.94 13.69
C LYS A 104 22.01 -9.61 14.44
N THR A 105 21.81 -8.51 13.72
CA THR A 105 21.78 -7.17 14.32
C THR A 105 20.40 -6.53 14.25
N ASN A 106 19.94 -6.15 13.08
CA ASN A 106 18.73 -5.37 12.88
C ASN A 106 17.55 -6.25 12.45
N ALA A 107 17.00 -6.06 11.27
CA ALA A 107 15.82 -6.78 10.75
C ALA A 107 14.53 -6.45 11.53
N ARG A 108 14.41 -5.19 12.00
CA ARG A 108 13.27 -4.79 12.84
C ARG A 108 11.94 -4.79 12.11
N THR A 109 11.94 -4.55 10.81
CA THR A 109 10.70 -4.56 10.02
C THR A 109 9.96 -5.90 10.12
N ARG A 110 10.71 -7.00 10.06
CA ARG A 110 10.11 -8.34 10.15
C ARG A 110 9.97 -8.82 11.59
N LYS A 111 10.97 -8.56 12.42
CA LYS A 111 10.98 -8.99 13.82
C LYS A 111 10.10 -8.13 14.71
N GLY A 112 9.78 -6.93 14.27
CA GLY A 112 9.07 -5.95 15.08
C GLY A 112 9.98 -5.18 16.03
N PRO A 113 9.42 -4.26 16.84
CA PRO A 113 10.19 -3.48 17.78
C PRO A 113 10.92 -4.36 18.81
N ARG A 114 12.07 -3.91 19.27
CA ARG A 114 12.79 -4.62 20.32
C ARG A 114 11.95 -4.64 21.59
N ARG A 115 11.90 -5.78 22.25
CA ARG A 115 11.26 -5.88 23.56
C ARG A 115 12.11 -5.12 24.58
N LEU A 116 11.45 -4.31 25.38
CA LEU A 116 12.13 -3.65 26.51
C LEU A 116 12.55 -4.72 27.51
N ALA A 117 13.77 -4.60 28.02
CA ALA A 117 14.21 -5.47 29.10
C ALA A 117 13.31 -5.24 30.33
N VAL A 118 12.72 -6.31 30.82
CA VAL A 118 11.96 -6.24 32.09
C VAL A 118 12.97 -6.04 33.20
N SER A 119 12.93 -4.87 33.87
CA SER A 119 13.76 -4.68 35.05
C SER A 119 13.27 -5.63 36.13
N LYS A 120 14.17 -6.52 36.58
CA LYS A 120 13.86 -7.35 37.74
C LYS A 120 13.86 -6.45 38.96
N ASN A 121 12.71 -6.20 39.52
CA ASN A 121 12.64 -5.61 40.84
C ASN A 121 13.23 -6.60 41.83
N LYS A 122 14.33 -6.21 42.40
CA LYS A 122 14.89 -6.99 43.50
C LYS A 122 14.19 -6.61 44.79
#